data_5f726e2ffd4f2731145e87d1645da980
#
_entry.id   5f726e2ffd4f2731145e87d1645da980
#
_cell.length_a   1.000
_cell.length_b   1.000
_cell.length_c   1.000
_cell.angle_alpha   90.00
_cell.angle_beta   90.00
_cell.angle_gamma   90.00
#
_symmetry.space_group_name_H-M   'P 1'
#
loop_
_entity.id
_entity.type
_entity.pdbx_description
1 polymer ?
#
loop_
_entity_poly.entity_id
_entity_poly.type
_entity_poly.pdbx_seq_one_letter_code
_entity_poly.pdbx_strand_id
1 'polypeptide(L)'
;MHSTNEWFYFTGGLDKKTCNKIRNSAKGKWKESGVDTKEGITDEDRITGAKQIPGIDKKVRISDIVWTSDQWIYDTIWPFMEEANERAGWKYDIRYAESMQITRYKKGGFYYFHKDGKSDHLSAYDLPDNEFMHGHVRKLSMTVLLNSNYEGGEFQFATLKDEKCEIHTPEFNKTGSIVVFPSDVEHRVAPVTKGIRYSLVTWFLGPPFK
;
A
#
# COMPACT_ATOMS: atom_id res chain seq x y z
N MET A 1 -9.90 23.34 -15.23
CA MET A 1 -9.72 21.96 -14.77
C MET A 1 -8.65 22.00 -13.70
N HIS A 2 -8.96 21.69 -12.45
CA HIS A 2 -7.91 21.47 -11.45
C HIS A 2 -7.28 20.11 -11.74
N SER A 3 -6.01 20.11 -12.11
CA SER A 3 -5.25 18.86 -12.26
C SER A 3 -5.06 18.29 -10.86
N THR A 4 -5.62 17.11 -10.59
CA THR A 4 -5.32 16.34 -9.38
C THR A 4 -3.98 15.64 -9.57
N ASN A 5 -3.14 15.63 -8.53
CA ASN A 5 -1.90 14.88 -8.57
C ASN A 5 -2.20 13.38 -8.47
N GLU A 6 -1.44 12.55 -9.18
CA GLU A 6 -1.58 11.09 -9.12
C GLU A 6 -0.99 10.51 -7.82
N TRP A 7 -0.03 11.21 -7.19
CA TRP A 7 0.52 10.90 -5.87
C TRP A 7 1.03 12.17 -5.19
N PHE A 8 1.20 12.11 -3.89
CA PHE A 8 1.79 13.15 -3.07
C PHE A 8 2.85 12.54 -2.14
N TYR A 9 3.99 13.19 -1.95
CA TYR A 9 5.03 12.64 -1.09
C TYR A 9 5.66 13.68 -0.16
N PHE A 10 6.14 13.18 0.98
CA PHE A 10 6.87 13.94 1.99
C PHE A 10 8.27 13.34 2.14
N THR A 11 9.31 14.13 1.93
CA THR A 11 10.68 13.67 2.10
C THR A 11 11.07 13.75 3.58
N GLY A 12 11.28 12.58 4.22
CA GLY A 12 11.67 12.53 5.64
C GLY A 12 10.57 13.03 6.60
N GLY A 13 9.30 12.74 6.30
CA GLY A 13 8.15 13.12 7.15
C GLY A 13 8.21 12.53 8.57
N LEU A 14 8.75 11.32 8.72
CA LEU A 14 9.02 10.72 10.03
C LEU A 14 10.53 10.75 10.33
N ASP A 15 10.86 10.94 11.60
CA ASP A 15 12.24 10.83 12.08
C ASP A 15 12.72 9.37 12.16
N LYS A 16 14.04 9.17 12.20
CA LYS A 16 14.66 7.84 12.29
C LYS A 16 14.27 7.07 13.56
N LYS A 17 14.03 7.76 14.68
CA LYS A 17 13.65 7.14 15.96
C LYS A 17 12.26 6.52 15.84
N THR A 18 11.31 7.25 15.26
CA THR A 18 9.95 6.78 15.00
C THR A 18 9.95 5.61 14.00
N CYS A 19 10.69 5.71 12.89
CA CYS A 19 10.84 4.60 11.93
C CYS A 19 11.42 3.34 12.58
N ASN A 20 12.44 3.49 13.45
CA ASN A 20 13.02 2.37 14.20
C ASN A 20 12.03 1.78 15.20
N LYS A 21 11.22 2.61 15.88
CA LYS A 21 10.20 2.14 16.83
C LYS A 21 9.15 1.28 16.09
N ILE A 22 8.65 1.74 14.94
CA ILE A 22 7.72 0.97 14.10
C ILE A 22 8.36 -0.35 13.66
N ARG A 23 9.58 -0.33 13.12
CA ARG A 23 10.27 -1.55 12.67
C ARG A 23 10.51 -2.54 13.82
N ASN A 24 10.81 -2.04 15.01
CA ASN A 24 11.10 -2.88 16.17
C ASN A 24 9.83 -3.57 16.73
N SER A 25 8.64 -3.00 16.57
CA SER A 25 7.39 -3.63 16.98
C SER A 25 7.09 -4.93 16.19
N ALA A 26 7.69 -5.08 15.00
CA ALA A 26 7.56 -6.27 14.16
C ALA A 26 8.55 -7.40 14.48
N LYS A 27 9.54 -7.19 15.40
CA LYS A 27 10.54 -8.22 15.68
C LYS A 27 9.94 -9.53 16.15
N GLY A 28 10.39 -10.62 15.54
CA GLY A 28 9.95 -11.99 15.91
C GLY A 28 8.56 -12.39 15.39
N LYS A 29 7.84 -11.50 14.68
CA LYS A 29 6.45 -11.73 14.25
C LYS A 29 6.30 -11.94 12.74
N TRP A 30 7.40 -12.00 11.99
CA TRP A 30 7.40 -12.04 10.53
C TRP A 30 6.75 -13.29 9.96
N LYS A 31 5.85 -13.11 8.99
CA LYS A 31 5.23 -14.17 8.18
C LYS A 31 5.46 -13.85 6.71
N GLU A 32 5.58 -14.90 5.87
CA GLU A 32 5.59 -14.72 4.41
C GLU A 32 4.28 -14.07 3.96
N SER A 33 4.38 -13.08 3.04
CA SER A 33 3.19 -12.39 2.55
C SER A 33 2.42 -13.24 1.56
N GLY A 34 1.10 -13.32 1.76
CA GLY A 34 0.17 -13.77 0.72
C GLY A 34 -0.14 -12.62 -0.25
N VAL A 35 -0.68 -12.98 -1.39
CA VAL A 35 -1.37 -12.11 -2.33
C VAL A 35 -2.73 -12.74 -2.62
N ASP A 36 -3.73 -11.94 -2.99
CA ASP A 36 -4.95 -12.48 -3.56
C ASP A 36 -4.60 -13.05 -4.94
N THR A 37 -4.27 -14.34 -4.98
CA THR A 37 -3.96 -15.03 -6.24
C THR A 37 -5.22 -15.64 -6.81
N LYS A 38 -5.33 -15.52 -8.11
CA LYS A 38 -6.36 -16.25 -8.89
C LYS A 38 -5.91 -17.66 -9.29
N GLU A 39 -4.75 -18.14 -8.82
CA GLU A 39 -4.29 -19.51 -9.06
C GLU A 39 -5.21 -20.51 -8.34
N GLY A 40 -5.78 -21.45 -9.08
CA GLY A 40 -6.76 -22.42 -8.56
C GLY A 40 -8.21 -21.93 -8.60
N ILE A 41 -8.46 -20.72 -9.13
CA ILE A 41 -9.80 -20.21 -9.41
C ILE A 41 -10.14 -20.51 -10.87
N THR A 42 -11.17 -21.32 -11.08
CA THR A 42 -11.70 -21.60 -12.42
C THR A 42 -12.42 -20.36 -12.97
N ASP A 43 -12.65 -20.29 -14.29
CA ASP A 43 -13.44 -19.21 -14.87
C ASP A 43 -14.89 -19.21 -14.33
N GLU A 44 -15.39 -20.33 -13.88
CA GLU A 44 -16.68 -20.51 -13.21
C GLU A 44 -16.69 -19.87 -11.82
N ASP A 45 -15.59 -19.99 -11.04
CA ASP A 45 -15.42 -19.32 -9.74
C ASP A 45 -15.34 -17.79 -9.92
N ARG A 46 -14.77 -17.30 -11.04
CA ARG A 46 -14.71 -15.87 -11.38
C ARG A 46 -16.10 -15.29 -11.70
N ILE A 47 -16.94 -16.07 -12.40
CA ILE A 47 -18.30 -15.68 -12.78
C ILE A 47 -19.24 -15.69 -11.56
N THR A 48 -19.06 -16.65 -10.67
CA THR A 48 -19.94 -16.85 -9.50
C THR A 48 -19.49 -16.09 -8.26
N GLY A 49 -18.31 -15.46 -8.28
CA GLY A 49 -17.74 -14.78 -7.10
C GLY A 49 -17.32 -15.72 -5.96
N ALA A 50 -17.32 -17.02 -6.22
CA ALA A 50 -16.93 -18.04 -5.24
C ALA A 50 -15.40 -18.13 -5.13
N LYS A 51 -14.90 -17.88 -3.90
CA LYS A 51 -13.55 -18.12 -3.38
C LYS A 51 -12.41 -17.27 -3.95
N GLN A 52 -12.12 -16.17 -3.25
CA GLN A 52 -10.75 -15.67 -3.16
C GLN A 52 -10.01 -16.56 -2.14
N ILE A 53 -9.05 -17.37 -2.56
CA ILE A 53 -8.14 -18.07 -1.65
C ILE A 53 -6.88 -17.23 -1.55
N PRO A 54 -6.59 -16.62 -0.38
CA PRO A 54 -5.31 -15.98 -0.16
C PRO A 54 -4.18 -16.99 -0.36
N GLY A 55 -3.30 -16.73 -1.31
CA GLY A 55 -2.19 -17.63 -1.65
C GLY A 55 -0.85 -16.90 -1.61
N ILE A 56 0.25 -17.66 -1.59
CA ILE A 56 1.61 -17.15 -1.77
C ILE A 56 1.99 -17.36 -3.22
N ASP A 57 1.99 -16.28 -4.02
CA ASP A 57 2.51 -16.29 -5.39
C ASP A 57 3.84 -15.54 -5.48
N LYS A 58 4.93 -16.31 -5.51
CA LYS A 58 6.29 -15.77 -5.61
C LYS A 58 6.64 -15.16 -6.97
N LYS A 59 5.78 -15.27 -7.97
CA LYS A 59 5.90 -14.54 -9.23
C LYS A 59 5.36 -13.12 -9.12
N VAL A 60 4.47 -12.89 -8.16
CA VAL A 60 3.82 -11.59 -7.93
C VAL A 60 4.47 -10.86 -6.76
N ARG A 61 4.79 -11.55 -5.65
CA ARG A 61 5.32 -10.93 -4.45
C ARG A 61 6.28 -11.84 -3.68
N ILE A 62 7.42 -11.30 -3.28
CA ILE A 62 8.35 -11.93 -2.33
C ILE A 62 8.64 -10.92 -1.22
N SER A 63 8.01 -11.08 -0.07
CA SER A 63 8.23 -10.25 1.11
C SER A 63 7.76 -10.97 2.38
N ASP A 64 8.16 -10.46 3.54
CA ASP A 64 7.59 -10.86 4.83
C ASP A 64 6.81 -9.68 5.41
N ILE A 65 5.74 -9.98 6.15
CA ILE A 65 4.84 -8.99 6.72
C ILE A 65 4.56 -9.23 8.20
N VAL A 66 4.17 -8.14 8.87
CA VAL A 66 3.55 -8.15 10.20
C VAL A 66 2.40 -7.15 10.18
N TRP A 67 1.23 -7.58 10.63
CA TRP A 67 0.09 -6.69 10.82
C TRP A 67 0.13 -6.03 12.19
N THR A 68 -0.26 -4.77 12.26
CA THR A 68 -0.39 -4.00 13.51
C THR A 68 -1.57 -3.03 13.43
N SER A 69 -2.19 -2.79 14.59
CA SER A 69 -3.26 -1.79 14.77
C SER A 69 -2.90 -0.86 15.93
N ASP A 70 -1.61 -0.65 16.17
CA ASP A 70 -1.12 0.21 17.25
C ASP A 70 -1.58 1.66 17.05
N GLN A 71 -2.42 2.18 17.93
CA GLN A 71 -3.05 3.51 17.81
C GLN A 71 -2.02 4.63 17.60
N TRP A 72 -0.89 4.59 18.32
CA TRP A 72 0.14 5.62 18.21
C TRP A 72 0.73 5.75 16.80
N ILE A 73 0.69 4.68 15.99
CA ILE A 73 1.15 4.74 14.60
C ILE A 73 0.11 5.48 13.76
N TYR A 74 -1.19 5.18 13.94
CA TYR A 74 -2.26 5.93 13.26
C TYR A 74 -2.17 7.42 13.59
N ASP A 75 -2.04 7.78 14.88
CA ASP A 75 -1.92 9.17 15.32
C ASP A 75 -0.71 9.88 14.67
N THR A 76 0.35 9.12 14.40
CA THR A 76 1.57 9.64 13.76
C THR A 76 1.39 9.88 12.27
N ILE A 77 0.68 9.01 11.55
CA ILE A 77 0.61 9.06 10.08
C ILE A 77 -0.64 9.74 9.54
N TRP A 78 -1.72 9.81 10.32
CA TRP A 78 -3.00 10.39 9.91
C TRP A 78 -2.88 11.83 9.40
N PRO A 79 -2.15 12.74 10.06
CA PRO A 79 -1.99 14.12 9.58
C PRO A 79 -1.36 14.22 8.18
N PHE A 80 -0.46 13.30 7.82
CA PHE A 80 0.14 13.26 6.48
C PHE A 80 -0.88 12.83 5.41
N MET A 81 -1.79 11.91 5.75
CA MET A 81 -2.88 11.55 4.86
C MET A 81 -3.81 12.75 4.61
N GLU A 82 -4.23 13.44 5.67
CA GLU A 82 -5.12 14.62 5.55
C GLU A 82 -4.47 15.71 4.72
N GLU A 83 -3.20 16.05 5.00
CA GLU A 83 -2.44 17.05 4.23
C GLU A 83 -2.31 16.66 2.77
N ALA A 84 -1.99 15.39 2.47
CA ALA A 84 -1.88 14.90 1.10
C ALA A 84 -3.23 14.95 0.37
N ASN A 85 -4.31 14.48 1.03
CA ASN A 85 -5.67 14.47 0.48
C ASN A 85 -6.14 15.88 0.08
N GLU A 86 -5.85 16.87 0.92
CA GLU A 86 -6.19 18.28 0.64
C GLU A 86 -5.29 18.87 -0.45
N ARG A 87 -3.95 18.77 -0.31
CA ARG A 87 -2.99 19.44 -1.19
C ARG A 87 -2.90 18.81 -2.58
N ALA A 88 -3.12 17.51 -2.69
CA ALA A 88 -3.20 16.83 -3.99
C ALA A 88 -4.52 17.11 -4.73
N GLY A 89 -5.51 17.67 -4.04
CA GLY A 89 -6.82 18.04 -4.60
C GLY A 89 -7.80 16.86 -4.70
N TRP A 90 -7.50 15.71 -4.08
CA TRP A 90 -8.42 14.55 -4.11
C TRP A 90 -9.68 14.81 -3.31
N LYS A 91 -9.55 15.38 -2.10
CA LYS A 91 -10.66 15.76 -1.21
C LYS A 91 -11.65 14.63 -0.94
N TYR A 92 -11.11 13.41 -0.82
CA TYR A 92 -11.92 12.24 -0.51
C TYR A 92 -12.45 12.30 0.93
N ASP A 93 -13.69 11.86 1.12
CA ASP A 93 -14.26 11.58 2.44
C ASP A 93 -13.56 10.33 3.00
N ILE A 94 -12.60 10.52 3.92
CA ILE A 94 -11.87 9.45 4.60
C ILE A 94 -12.44 9.30 6.00
N ARG A 95 -12.84 8.09 6.37
CA ARG A 95 -13.48 7.79 7.64
C ARG A 95 -12.68 6.86 8.52
N TYR A 96 -12.00 5.88 7.92
CA TYR A 96 -11.32 4.81 8.63
C TYR A 96 -9.97 4.50 7.99
N ALA A 97 -9.13 3.73 8.71
CA ALA A 97 -7.96 3.10 8.15
C ALA A 97 -7.97 1.61 8.49
N GLU A 98 -7.46 0.80 7.58
CA GLU A 98 -7.25 -0.63 7.82
C GLU A 98 -6.09 -0.87 8.78
N SER A 99 -5.97 -2.11 9.30
CA SER A 99 -4.76 -2.54 9.98
C SER A 99 -3.55 -2.30 9.09
N MET A 100 -2.48 -1.78 9.69
CA MET A 100 -1.26 -1.44 8.97
C MET A 100 -0.40 -2.67 8.76
N GLN A 101 0.30 -2.71 7.63
CA GLN A 101 1.22 -3.77 7.27
C GLN A 101 2.67 -3.28 7.34
N ILE A 102 3.45 -3.78 8.29
CA ILE A 102 4.91 -3.60 8.28
C ILE A 102 5.48 -4.67 7.36
N THR A 103 6.17 -4.25 6.31
CA THR A 103 6.69 -5.14 5.26
C THR A 103 8.20 -5.08 5.23
N ARG A 104 8.85 -6.24 5.01
CA ARG A 104 10.26 -6.31 4.70
C ARG A 104 10.51 -7.07 3.40
N TYR A 105 11.38 -6.51 2.58
CA TYR A 105 11.89 -7.13 1.36
C TYR A 105 13.37 -7.41 1.55
N LYS A 106 13.77 -8.68 1.57
CA LYS A 106 15.17 -9.13 1.55
C LYS A 106 15.72 -9.05 0.13
N LYS A 107 17.02 -9.32 -0.07
CA LYS A 107 17.61 -9.45 -1.41
C LYS A 107 16.76 -10.38 -2.29
N GLY A 108 16.40 -9.92 -3.49
CA GLY A 108 15.49 -10.60 -4.42
C GLY A 108 14.00 -10.38 -4.11
N GLY A 109 13.66 -9.74 -2.98
CA GLY A 109 12.27 -9.42 -2.62
C GLY A 109 11.72 -8.28 -3.48
N PHE A 110 10.45 -8.40 -3.87
CA PHE A 110 9.74 -7.43 -4.72
C PHE A 110 8.23 -7.55 -4.52
N TYR A 111 7.49 -6.61 -5.08
CA TYR A 111 6.05 -6.72 -5.32
C TYR A 111 5.76 -6.16 -6.71
N TYR A 112 5.23 -6.99 -7.60
CA TYR A 112 4.96 -6.63 -8.97
C TYR A 112 3.90 -5.52 -9.08
N PHE A 113 3.70 -4.97 -10.27
CA PHE A 113 2.68 -3.96 -10.52
C PHE A 113 1.30 -4.46 -10.12
N HIS A 114 0.62 -3.67 -9.31
CA HIS A 114 -0.71 -3.94 -8.79
C HIS A 114 -1.41 -2.64 -8.40
N LYS A 115 -2.71 -2.72 -8.21
CA LYS A 115 -3.53 -1.70 -7.59
C LYS A 115 -3.96 -2.18 -6.21
N ASP A 116 -4.11 -1.26 -5.28
CA ASP A 116 -4.68 -1.57 -3.98
C ASP A 116 -6.21 -1.54 -4.07
N GLY A 117 -6.87 -2.44 -3.36
CA GLY A 117 -8.31 -2.54 -3.39
C GLY A 117 -8.81 -3.96 -3.64
N LYS A 118 -10.10 -4.13 -3.71
CA LYS A 118 -10.73 -5.40 -4.05
C LYS A 118 -10.60 -5.66 -5.57
N SER A 119 -10.99 -6.82 -6.05
CA SER A 119 -10.74 -7.33 -7.40
C SER A 119 -11.00 -6.35 -8.56
N ASP A 120 -11.93 -5.41 -8.40
CA ASP A 120 -12.20 -4.32 -9.35
C ASP A 120 -11.65 -2.97 -8.87
N HIS A 121 -10.96 -2.95 -7.73
CA HIS A 121 -10.36 -1.79 -7.07
C HIS A 121 -11.34 -0.71 -6.58
N LEU A 122 -12.61 -0.81 -6.89
CA LEU A 122 -13.65 0.16 -6.56
C LEU A 122 -14.82 -0.46 -5.78
N SER A 123 -14.91 -1.80 -5.72
CA SER A 123 -15.96 -2.50 -4.96
C SER A 123 -15.82 -2.25 -3.47
N ALA A 124 -16.96 -1.98 -2.85
CA ALA A 124 -17.05 -1.89 -1.40
C ALA A 124 -16.82 -3.26 -0.74
N TYR A 125 -16.26 -3.24 0.46
CA TYR A 125 -16.14 -4.44 1.27
C TYR A 125 -17.52 -4.95 1.70
N ASP A 126 -17.74 -6.23 1.49
CA ASP A 126 -18.91 -6.94 2.00
C ASP A 126 -18.48 -7.78 3.21
N LEU A 127 -18.42 -7.14 4.37
CA LEU A 127 -17.99 -7.70 5.64
C LEU A 127 -18.96 -7.26 6.76
N PRO A 128 -20.18 -7.82 6.82
CA PRO A 128 -21.23 -7.35 7.73
C PRO A 128 -20.81 -7.29 9.21
N ASP A 129 -19.90 -8.18 9.64
CA ASP A 129 -19.39 -8.23 11.01
C ASP A 129 -18.28 -7.19 11.29
N ASN A 130 -17.90 -6.39 10.31
CA ASN A 130 -16.88 -5.34 10.43
C ASN A 130 -17.43 -3.99 9.99
N GLU A 131 -18.00 -3.25 10.93
CA GLU A 131 -18.64 -1.95 10.70
C GLU A 131 -17.70 -0.89 10.09
N PHE A 132 -16.38 -0.98 10.35
CA PHE A 132 -15.41 -0.04 9.80
C PHE A 132 -15.08 -0.29 8.32
N MET A 133 -15.22 -1.51 7.86
CA MET A 133 -14.91 -1.88 6.47
C MET A 133 -16.17 -2.05 5.62
N HIS A 134 -17.25 -2.60 6.19
CA HIS A 134 -18.46 -2.88 5.45
C HIS A 134 -19.02 -1.63 4.74
N GLY A 135 -19.32 -1.77 3.46
CA GLY A 135 -19.83 -0.67 2.64
C GLY A 135 -18.81 0.41 2.26
N HIS A 136 -17.54 0.28 2.68
CA HIS A 136 -16.47 1.23 2.35
C HIS A 136 -15.54 0.68 1.27
N VAL A 137 -14.85 1.60 0.58
CA VAL A 137 -13.80 1.29 -0.41
C VAL A 137 -12.47 1.89 0.03
N ARG A 138 -11.36 1.31 -0.42
CA ARG A 138 -10.05 1.95 -0.30
C ARG A 138 -10.00 3.18 -1.18
N LYS A 139 -9.80 4.34 -0.56
CA LYS A 139 -9.67 5.63 -1.25
C LYS A 139 -8.21 6.00 -1.47
N LEU A 140 -7.43 5.92 -0.40
CA LEU A 140 -6.02 6.28 -0.41
C LEU A 140 -5.17 5.15 0.15
N SER A 141 -4.02 4.97 -0.44
CA SER A 141 -2.94 4.13 0.03
C SER A 141 -1.79 4.99 0.52
N MET A 142 -1.11 4.55 1.56
CA MET A 142 0.08 5.20 2.08
C MET A 142 1.21 4.19 2.26
N THR A 143 2.41 4.57 1.86
CA THR A 143 3.64 3.84 2.17
C THR A 143 4.63 4.75 2.87
N VAL A 144 5.14 4.32 4.03
CA VAL A 144 6.22 4.98 4.76
C VAL A 144 7.50 4.16 4.63
N LEU A 145 8.60 4.78 4.20
CA LEU A 145 9.90 4.14 4.09
C LEU A 145 10.60 4.14 5.46
N LEU A 146 10.79 2.95 6.05
CA LEU A 146 11.32 2.80 7.41
C LEU A 146 12.85 2.74 7.50
N ASN A 147 13.54 2.61 6.35
CA ASN A 147 15.01 2.66 6.25
C ASN A 147 15.45 3.00 4.83
N SER A 148 16.72 3.36 4.68
CA SER A 148 17.33 3.67 3.37
C SER A 148 18.69 2.99 3.13
N ASN A 149 19.09 2.03 3.98
CA ASN A 149 20.35 1.31 3.88
C ASN A 149 20.20 0.01 3.07
N TYR A 150 19.73 0.11 1.84
CA TYR A 150 19.55 -0.98 0.87
C TYR A 150 19.77 -0.45 -0.56
N GLU A 151 19.89 -1.34 -1.54
CA GLU A 151 20.00 -1.00 -2.97
C GLU A 151 18.89 -1.72 -3.76
N GLY A 152 18.39 -1.10 -4.84
CA GLY A 152 17.19 -1.52 -5.54
C GLY A 152 15.94 -1.22 -4.70
N GLY A 153 14.85 -1.93 -4.94
CA GLY A 153 13.61 -1.80 -4.15
C GLY A 153 12.92 -0.44 -4.32
N GLU A 154 13.10 0.22 -5.46
CA GLU A 154 12.43 1.48 -5.78
C GLU A 154 10.92 1.31 -5.72
N PHE A 155 10.23 2.30 -5.14
CA PHE A 155 8.79 2.42 -5.24
C PHE A 155 8.46 3.15 -6.54
N GLN A 156 7.63 2.55 -7.38
CA GLN A 156 7.34 3.05 -8.72
C GLN A 156 5.86 3.03 -9.01
N PHE A 157 5.40 4.03 -9.75
CA PHE A 157 4.05 4.10 -10.32
C PHE A 157 4.09 3.80 -11.82
N ALA A 158 3.01 3.23 -12.33
CA ALA A 158 2.77 3.12 -13.76
C ALA A 158 1.53 3.92 -14.13
N THR A 159 1.66 4.80 -15.12
CA THR A 159 0.56 5.61 -15.65
C THR A 159 0.42 5.36 -17.15
N LEU A 160 -0.78 5.54 -17.68
CA LEU A 160 -1.04 5.44 -19.10
C LEU A 160 -1.16 6.84 -19.69
N LYS A 161 -0.26 7.20 -20.61
CA LYS A 161 -0.29 8.46 -21.32
C LYS A 161 -0.12 8.21 -22.81
N ASP A 162 -1.05 8.73 -23.62
CA ASP A 162 -1.04 8.57 -25.08
C ASP A 162 -0.83 7.09 -25.51
N GLU A 163 -1.59 6.19 -24.86
CA GLU A 163 -1.52 4.72 -25.04
C GLU A 163 -0.16 4.08 -24.69
N LYS A 164 0.75 4.83 -24.06
CA LYS A 164 2.03 4.33 -23.59
C LYS A 164 2.06 4.24 -22.09
N CYS A 165 2.61 3.12 -21.59
CA CYS A 165 2.86 2.96 -20.15
C CYS A 165 4.15 3.74 -19.80
N GLU A 166 4.02 4.72 -18.92
CA GLU A 166 5.14 5.46 -18.34
C GLU A 166 5.38 4.99 -16.91
N ILE A 167 6.64 4.73 -16.56
CA ILE A 167 7.03 4.34 -15.19
C ILE A 167 7.69 5.54 -14.51
N HIS A 168 7.15 5.92 -13.37
CA HIS A 168 7.61 7.03 -12.56
C HIS A 168 8.22 6.54 -11.25
N THR A 169 9.40 7.06 -10.91
CA THR A 169 10.06 6.80 -9.63
C THR A 169 10.10 8.10 -8.84
N PRO A 170 9.20 8.31 -7.86
CA PRO A 170 9.22 9.51 -7.02
C PRO A 170 10.49 9.56 -6.17
N GLU A 171 10.87 10.75 -5.71
CA GLU A 171 11.99 10.93 -4.77
C GLU A 171 11.66 10.39 -3.36
N PHE A 172 11.41 9.09 -3.30
CA PHE A 172 11.00 8.34 -2.13
C PHE A 172 12.14 7.41 -1.68
N ASN A 173 13.28 8.01 -1.30
CA ASN A 173 14.51 7.27 -1.03
C ASN A 173 15.15 7.55 0.34
N LYS A 174 14.60 8.47 1.14
CA LYS A 174 15.10 8.78 2.49
C LYS A 174 14.27 8.07 3.54
N THR A 175 14.92 7.61 4.61
CA THR A 175 14.22 7.08 5.80
C THR A 175 13.20 8.10 6.30
N GLY A 176 11.98 7.64 6.57
CA GLY A 176 10.87 8.46 7.00
C GLY A 176 10.09 9.15 5.88
N SER A 177 10.49 9.00 4.61
CA SER A 177 9.67 9.50 3.51
C SER A 177 8.33 8.78 3.46
N ILE A 178 7.29 9.54 3.08
CA ILE A 178 5.91 9.06 3.00
C ILE A 178 5.41 9.34 1.59
N VAL A 179 4.75 8.39 0.97
CA VAL A 179 3.98 8.59 -0.26
C VAL A 179 2.54 8.20 -0.01
N VAL A 180 1.62 9.07 -0.47
CA VAL A 180 0.16 8.87 -0.44
C VAL A 180 -0.35 8.95 -1.85
N PHE A 181 -1.28 8.09 -2.22
CA PHE A 181 -1.83 8.02 -3.58
C PHE A 181 -3.22 7.38 -3.58
N PRO A 182 -4.08 7.67 -4.57
CA PRO A 182 -5.34 6.96 -4.78
C PRO A 182 -5.10 5.45 -4.92
N SER A 183 -5.91 4.64 -4.24
CA SER A 183 -5.67 3.19 -4.15
C SER A 183 -5.79 2.45 -5.49
N ASP A 184 -6.36 3.07 -6.51
CA ASP A 184 -6.49 2.56 -7.88
C ASP A 184 -5.30 2.92 -8.78
N VAL A 185 -4.31 3.67 -8.29
CA VAL A 185 -3.06 3.95 -9.03
C VAL A 185 -2.17 2.72 -9.03
N GLU A 186 -1.75 2.31 -10.21
CA GLU A 186 -0.89 1.14 -10.38
C GLU A 186 0.53 1.42 -9.91
N HIS A 187 1.05 0.55 -9.03
CA HIS A 187 2.35 0.74 -8.40
C HIS A 187 3.07 -0.58 -8.11
N ARG A 188 4.37 -0.48 -7.84
CA ARG A 188 5.21 -1.64 -7.49
C ARG A 188 6.33 -1.31 -6.51
N VAL A 189 6.93 -2.37 -5.95
CA VAL A 189 8.27 -2.33 -5.35
C VAL A 189 9.20 -3.15 -6.24
N ALA A 190 10.18 -2.49 -6.86
CA ALA A 190 11.19 -3.14 -7.68
C ALA A 190 12.04 -4.13 -6.85
N PRO A 191 12.74 -5.10 -7.45
CA PRO A 191 13.56 -6.05 -6.71
C PRO A 191 14.65 -5.37 -5.88
N VAL A 192 14.76 -5.75 -4.60
CA VAL A 192 15.87 -5.35 -3.73
C VAL A 192 17.11 -6.12 -4.15
N THR A 193 18.19 -5.40 -4.50
CA THR A 193 19.44 -6.01 -4.97
C THR A 193 20.44 -6.25 -3.83
N LYS A 194 20.39 -5.42 -2.76
CA LYS A 194 21.26 -5.54 -1.59
C LYS A 194 20.59 -5.01 -0.34
N GLY A 195 20.87 -5.64 0.80
CA GLY A 195 20.32 -5.24 2.09
C GLY A 195 18.88 -5.70 2.30
N ILE A 196 18.14 -4.97 3.13
CA ILE A 196 16.73 -5.25 3.45
C ILE A 196 15.98 -3.92 3.45
N ARG A 197 14.91 -3.84 2.67
CA ARG A 197 13.99 -2.71 2.65
C ARG A 197 12.84 -2.95 3.62
N TYR A 198 12.54 -1.95 4.45
CA TYR A 198 11.39 -1.95 5.35
C TYR A 198 10.43 -0.82 5.00
N SER A 199 9.14 -1.11 5.02
CA SER A 199 8.08 -0.11 4.87
C SER A 199 6.90 -0.39 5.79
N LEU A 200 6.14 0.65 6.11
CA LEU A 200 4.80 0.57 6.67
C LEU A 200 3.82 0.91 5.55
N VAL A 201 2.78 0.10 5.40
CA VAL A 201 1.71 0.31 4.42
C VAL A 201 0.38 0.35 5.15
N THR A 202 -0.51 1.25 4.75
CA THR A 202 -1.89 1.29 5.23
C THR A 202 -2.82 1.81 4.14
N TRP A 203 -4.10 1.51 4.30
CA TRP A 203 -5.16 1.91 3.40
C TRP A 203 -6.23 2.68 4.16
N PHE A 204 -6.67 3.77 3.57
CA PHE A 204 -7.69 4.65 4.12
C PHE A 204 -8.99 4.46 3.37
N LEU A 205 -10.06 4.29 4.15
CA LEU A 205 -11.37 3.91 3.69
C LEU A 205 -12.34 5.09 3.71
N GLY A 206 -13.24 5.09 2.75
CA GLY A 206 -14.36 6.02 2.70
C GLY A 206 -15.55 5.42 1.95
N PRO A 207 -16.67 6.16 1.85
CA PRO A 207 -17.83 5.69 1.11
C PRO A 207 -17.48 5.45 -0.37
N PRO A 208 -18.22 4.62 -1.10
CA PRO A 208 -18.03 4.42 -2.54
C PRO A 208 -17.97 5.74 -3.32
N PHE A 209 -17.29 5.72 -4.46
CA PHE A 209 -17.30 6.86 -5.37
C PHE A 209 -18.72 7.08 -5.93
N LYS A 210 -19.12 8.33 -6.10
CA LYS A 210 -20.40 8.73 -6.68
C LYS A 210 -20.25 9.10 -8.13
#